data_89801d5a43ff401945197c40ef89fdd1
#
_entry.id   89801d5a43ff401945197c40ef89fdd1
#
_cell.length_a   1.000
_cell.length_b   1.000
_cell.length_c   1.000
_cell.angle_alpha   90.00
_cell.angle_beta   90.00
_cell.angle_gamma   90.00
#
_symmetry.space_group_name_H-M   'P 1'
#
loop_
_entity.id
_entity.type
_entity.pdbx_description
1 polymer ?
#
loop_
_entity_poly.entity_id
_entity_poly.type
_entity_poly.pdbx_seq_one_letter_code
_entity_poly.pdbx_strand_id
1 'polypeptide(L)'
;MEAPLYFFKVFTDEAKSGNPAACALFSQWPDSKVLQHIAREADQVVTAFVVPAADSPYQYHIRWFSRAQEINLCGHGTLAAAALLRQLKGEGSYSFLSEYGELTVQANTQYLQMSLPQWPSDVETSVELPTALWACQPVDYFQTRDLVLVLADEQLAAPPGAVWVNLLGHVPAAWQQAPAG
;
A
#
# COMPACT_ATOMS: atom_id res chain seq x y z
N MET A 1 -14.00 -23.37 0.90
CA MET A 1 -14.60 -22.20 1.57
C MET A 1 -14.52 -21.06 0.57
N GLU A 2 -15.68 -20.58 0.12
CA GLU A 2 -15.74 -19.50 -0.89
C GLU A 2 -15.98 -18.19 -0.15
N ALA A 3 -15.19 -17.17 -0.47
CA ALA A 3 -15.41 -15.80 -0.06
C ALA A 3 -15.56 -14.94 -1.32
N PRO A 4 -16.49 -13.96 -1.33
CA PRO A 4 -16.63 -13.06 -2.45
C PRO A 4 -15.37 -12.21 -2.60
N LEU A 5 -14.95 -11.99 -3.85
CA LEU A 5 -13.85 -11.13 -4.19
C LEU A 5 -14.41 -9.75 -4.57
N TYR A 6 -13.88 -8.72 -3.96
CA TYR A 6 -14.25 -7.33 -4.18
C TYR A 6 -13.11 -6.59 -4.87
N PHE A 7 -13.45 -5.63 -5.72
CA PHE A 7 -12.48 -4.86 -6.48
C PHE A 7 -12.61 -3.38 -6.14
N PHE A 8 -11.48 -2.76 -5.84
CA PHE A 8 -11.38 -1.35 -5.46
C PHE A 8 -10.34 -0.65 -6.30
N LYS A 9 -10.51 0.65 -6.48
CA LYS A 9 -9.46 1.56 -6.92
C LYS A 9 -9.22 2.55 -5.80
N VAL A 10 -7.99 2.59 -5.29
CA VAL A 10 -7.59 3.49 -4.20
C VAL A 10 -6.78 4.66 -4.73
N PHE A 11 -6.61 5.70 -3.92
CA PHE A 11 -5.99 6.98 -4.27
C PHE A 11 -6.73 7.73 -5.37
N THR A 12 -8.06 7.62 -5.39
CA THR A 12 -8.89 8.32 -6.39
C THR A 12 -10.31 8.50 -5.87
N ASP A 13 -10.97 9.53 -6.33
CA ASP A 13 -12.40 9.77 -6.27
C ASP A 13 -13.09 9.53 -7.65
N GLU A 14 -12.29 9.25 -8.70
CA GLU A 14 -12.76 9.03 -10.05
C GLU A 14 -12.73 7.55 -10.45
N ALA A 15 -13.79 7.07 -11.08
CA ALA A 15 -13.93 5.66 -11.49
C ALA A 15 -12.89 5.20 -12.53
N LYS A 16 -12.26 6.13 -13.27
CA LYS A 16 -11.32 5.81 -14.37
C LYS A 16 -9.85 5.85 -13.95
N SER A 17 -9.55 6.41 -12.78
CA SER A 17 -8.19 6.57 -12.25
C SER A 17 -7.96 5.68 -11.01
N GLY A 18 -6.82 5.84 -10.34
CA GLY A 18 -6.47 5.15 -9.11
C GLY A 18 -5.74 3.84 -9.30
N ASN A 19 -5.31 3.27 -8.18
CA ASN A 19 -4.54 2.03 -8.14
C ASN A 19 -5.47 0.85 -7.83
N PRO A 20 -5.62 -0.13 -8.75
CA PRO A 20 -6.56 -1.22 -8.59
C PRO A 20 -6.03 -2.27 -7.60
N ALA A 21 -6.92 -2.81 -6.78
CA ALA A 21 -6.68 -3.92 -5.89
C ALA A 21 -7.92 -4.81 -5.77
N ALA A 22 -7.70 -6.11 -5.58
CA ALA A 22 -8.74 -7.03 -5.14
C ALA A 22 -8.64 -7.24 -3.63
N CYS A 23 -9.76 -7.59 -3.00
CA CYS A 23 -9.80 -7.90 -1.57
C CYS A 23 -10.85 -8.94 -1.25
N ALA A 24 -10.56 -9.84 -0.30
CA ALA A 24 -11.52 -10.80 0.23
C ALA A 24 -11.40 -10.95 1.75
N LEU A 25 -12.56 -11.10 2.41
CA LEU A 25 -12.67 -11.37 3.84
C LEU A 25 -13.02 -12.86 4.04
N PHE A 26 -12.13 -13.59 4.67
CA PHE A 26 -12.33 -14.98 5.07
C PHE A 26 -12.63 -15.09 6.58
N SER A 27 -13.32 -16.11 7.00
CA SER A 27 -13.52 -16.40 8.43
C SER A 27 -12.28 -17.01 9.10
N GLN A 28 -11.46 -17.69 8.32
CA GLN A 28 -10.17 -18.29 8.71
C GLN A 28 -9.26 -18.39 7.48
N TRP A 29 -7.94 -18.50 7.71
CA TRP A 29 -6.97 -18.58 6.61
C TRP A 29 -7.17 -19.83 5.75
N PRO A 30 -7.37 -19.69 4.43
CA PRO A 30 -7.14 -20.76 3.48
C PRO A 30 -5.64 -21.10 3.38
N ASP A 31 -5.34 -22.23 2.73
CA ASP A 31 -3.96 -22.55 2.37
C ASP A 31 -3.36 -21.43 1.47
N SER A 32 -2.07 -21.14 1.66
CA SER A 32 -1.38 -20.08 0.90
C SER A 32 -1.41 -20.32 -0.61
N LYS A 33 -1.45 -21.59 -1.07
CA LYS A 33 -1.59 -21.91 -2.50
C LYS A 33 -2.95 -21.51 -3.05
N VAL A 34 -4.00 -21.60 -2.22
CA VAL A 34 -5.35 -21.15 -2.57
C VAL A 34 -5.38 -19.63 -2.68
N LEU A 35 -4.79 -18.92 -1.71
CA LEU A 35 -4.69 -17.46 -1.76
C LEU A 35 -3.91 -16.99 -2.99
N GLN A 36 -2.77 -17.64 -3.29
CA GLN A 36 -1.98 -17.33 -4.49
C GLN A 36 -2.74 -17.62 -5.79
N HIS A 37 -3.52 -18.69 -5.84
CA HIS A 37 -4.36 -18.99 -7.00
C HIS A 37 -5.42 -17.90 -7.19
N ILE A 38 -6.14 -17.52 -6.13
CA ILE A 38 -7.15 -16.45 -6.18
C ILE A 38 -6.52 -15.12 -6.65
N ALA A 39 -5.34 -14.75 -6.12
CA ALA A 39 -4.66 -13.54 -6.52
C ALA A 39 -4.26 -13.53 -8.01
N ARG A 40 -3.91 -14.69 -8.54
CA ARG A 40 -3.58 -14.87 -9.96
C ARG A 40 -4.81 -14.71 -10.85
N GLU A 41 -5.92 -15.34 -10.46
CA GLU A 41 -7.20 -15.27 -11.19
C GLU A 41 -7.87 -13.89 -11.09
N ALA A 42 -7.66 -13.17 -9.97
CA ALA A 42 -8.16 -11.81 -9.78
C ALA A 42 -7.58 -10.81 -10.79
N ASP A 43 -6.40 -11.11 -11.33
CA ASP A 43 -5.69 -10.32 -12.34
C ASP A 43 -5.52 -8.85 -11.95
N GLN A 44 -5.30 -8.59 -10.67
CA GLN A 44 -5.02 -7.25 -10.14
C GLN A 44 -3.54 -7.13 -9.75
N VAL A 45 -3.07 -5.87 -9.61
CA VAL A 45 -1.70 -5.58 -9.14
C VAL A 45 -1.45 -6.25 -7.80
N VAL A 46 -2.45 -6.19 -6.91
CA VAL A 46 -2.42 -6.86 -5.61
C VAL A 46 -3.81 -7.39 -5.25
N THR A 47 -3.83 -8.51 -4.52
CA THR A 47 -5.00 -9.01 -3.80
C THR A 47 -4.68 -9.03 -2.31
N ALA A 48 -5.48 -8.33 -1.51
CA ALA A 48 -5.41 -8.33 -0.07
C ALA A 48 -6.41 -9.33 0.51
N PHE A 49 -5.94 -10.20 1.38
CA PHE A 49 -6.79 -11.14 2.11
C PHE A 49 -6.79 -10.79 3.58
N VAL A 50 -7.96 -10.78 4.19
CA VAL A 50 -8.12 -10.48 5.61
C VAL A 50 -8.93 -11.57 6.32
N VAL A 51 -8.57 -11.82 7.57
CA VAL A 51 -9.36 -12.64 8.49
C VAL A 51 -9.52 -11.89 9.81
N PRO A 52 -10.66 -12.03 10.52
CA PRO A 52 -10.82 -11.40 11.82
C PRO A 52 -9.75 -11.87 12.80
N ALA A 53 -9.21 -10.96 13.61
CA ALA A 53 -8.45 -11.30 14.79
C ALA A 53 -9.42 -11.55 15.98
N ALA A 54 -9.00 -12.42 16.92
CA ALA A 54 -9.89 -12.87 17.97
C ALA A 54 -10.29 -11.80 19.00
N ASP A 55 -9.48 -10.73 19.11
CA ASP A 55 -9.53 -9.82 20.26
C ASP A 55 -10.39 -8.57 20.05
N SER A 56 -10.78 -8.24 18.81
CA SER A 56 -11.53 -7.02 18.52
C SER A 56 -12.30 -7.12 17.19
N PRO A 57 -13.52 -6.55 17.12
CA PRO A 57 -14.30 -6.50 15.88
C PRO A 57 -13.68 -5.59 14.80
N TYR A 58 -12.72 -4.76 15.17
CA TYR A 58 -12.01 -3.85 14.29
C TYR A 58 -10.58 -4.28 13.98
N GLN A 59 -10.15 -5.46 14.46
CA GLN A 59 -8.81 -5.98 14.25
C GLN A 59 -8.83 -7.20 13.33
N TYR A 60 -7.93 -7.20 12.36
CA TYR A 60 -7.83 -8.23 11.32
C TYR A 60 -6.38 -8.61 11.08
N HIS A 61 -6.14 -9.86 10.77
CA HIS A 61 -4.90 -10.26 10.13
C HIS A 61 -4.98 -9.97 8.64
N ILE A 62 -3.89 -9.54 8.02
CA ILE A 62 -3.82 -9.22 6.60
C ILE A 62 -2.62 -9.86 5.93
N ARG A 63 -2.81 -10.33 4.70
CA ARG A 63 -1.76 -10.81 3.80
C ARG A 63 -2.01 -10.27 2.40
N TRP A 64 -0.95 -9.97 1.67
CA TRP A 64 -1.02 -9.40 0.35
C TRP A 64 -0.32 -10.29 -0.67
N PHE A 65 -0.94 -10.48 -1.80
CA PHE A 65 -0.42 -11.31 -2.88
C PHE A 65 -0.42 -10.53 -4.18
N SER A 66 0.73 -10.52 -4.86
CA SER A 66 0.80 -10.20 -6.28
C SER A 66 0.35 -11.42 -7.09
N ARG A 67 0.28 -11.28 -8.41
CA ARG A 67 0.03 -12.43 -9.29
C ARG A 67 1.10 -13.53 -9.18
N ALA A 68 2.32 -13.17 -8.79
CA ALA A 68 3.46 -14.07 -8.74
C ALA A 68 3.69 -14.68 -7.35
N GLN A 69 3.56 -13.88 -6.29
CA GLN A 69 3.96 -14.27 -4.94
C GLN A 69 3.28 -13.42 -3.88
N GLU A 70 3.34 -13.89 -2.64
CA GLU A 70 3.05 -13.09 -1.45
C GLU A 70 4.05 -11.96 -1.31
N ILE A 71 3.59 -10.78 -0.85
CA ILE A 71 4.42 -9.58 -0.68
C ILE A 71 4.34 -9.07 0.76
N ASN A 72 5.42 -8.43 1.22
CA ASN A 72 5.65 -8.13 2.63
C ASN A 72 4.79 -6.99 3.18
N LEU A 73 4.49 -6.00 2.35
CA LEU A 73 3.71 -4.81 2.73
C LEU A 73 3.09 -4.19 1.49
N CYS A 74 1.81 -3.85 1.60
CA CYS A 74 1.13 -3.19 0.49
C CYS A 74 0.12 -2.15 1.00
N GLY A 75 0.47 -0.86 0.92
CA GLY A 75 -0.39 0.23 1.38
C GLY A 75 -1.71 0.28 0.61
N HIS A 76 -1.68 0.21 -0.74
CA HIS A 76 -2.92 0.28 -1.52
C HIS A 76 -3.82 -0.95 -1.32
N GLY A 77 -3.25 -2.15 -1.12
CA GLY A 77 -4.00 -3.34 -0.73
C GLY A 77 -4.64 -3.21 0.65
N THR A 78 -3.95 -2.57 1.61
CA THR A 78 -4.51 -2.30 2.95
C THR A 78 -5.66 -1.30 2.90
N LEU A 79 -5.54 -0.25 2.09
CA LEU A 79 -6.65 0.70 1.88
C LEU A 79 -7.86 0.04 1.21
N ALA A 80 -7.64 -0.88 0.25
CA ALA A 80 -8.72 -1.66 -0.35
C ALA A 80 -9.41 -2.57 0.69
N ALA A 81 -8.62 -3.21 1.59
CA ALA A 81 -9.17 -4.00 2.69
C ALA A 81 -10.00 -3.14 3.67
N ALA A 82 -9.51 -1.94 4.00
CA ALA A 82 -10.26 -1.01 4.85
C ALA A 82 -11.55 -0.52 4.16
N ALA A 83 -11.52 -0.28 2.85
CA ALA A 83 -12.71 0.07 2.07
C ALA A 83 -13.75 -1.05 2.10
N LEU A 84 -13.33 -2.31 1.95
CA LEU A 84 -14.19 -3.48 2.10
C LEU A 84 -14.82 -3.55 3.49
N LEU A 85 -14.01 -3.43 4.53
CA LEU A 85 -14.49 -3.50 5.91
C LEU A 85 -15.46 -2.34 6.24
N ARG A 86 -15.16 -1.11 5.77
CA ARG A 86 -16.09 0.02 5.87
C ARG A 86 -17.44 -0.29 5.21
N GLN A 87 -17.43 -0.91 4.04
CA GLN A 87 -18.66 -1.29 3.34
C GLN A 87 -19.44 -2.38 4.09
N LEU A 88 -18.78 -3.33 4.74
CA LEU A 88 -19.41 -4.46 5.41
C LEU A 88 -19.76 -4.19 6.89
N LYS A 89 -18.99 -3.35 7.56
CA LYS A 89 -19.04 -3.13 9.02
C LYS A 89 -19.32 -1.68 9.43
N GLY A 90 -19.18 -0.73 8.51
CA GLY A 90 -19.36 0.69 8.76
C GLY A 90 -18.06 1.45 8.99
N GLU A 91 -18.18 2.66 9.50
CA GLU A 91 -17.04 3.52 9.84
C GLU A 91 -16.31 3.02 11.08
N GLY A 92 -15.01 3.28 11.16
CA GLY A 92 -14.22 2.88 12.32
C GLY A 92 -12.72 2.98 12.11
N SER A 93 -11.99 2.64 13.14
CA SER A 93 -10.53 2.49 13.10
C SER A 93 -10.20 1.01 12.96
N TYR A 94 -9.78 0.60 11.79
CA TYR A 94 -9.41 -0.77 11.50
C TYR A 94 -7.91 -0.99 11.68
N SER A 95 -7.56 -2.01 12.46
CA SER A 95 -6.18 -2.46 12.67
C SER A 95 -5.92 -3.72 11.87
N PHE A 96 -4.81 -3.74 11.14
CA PHE A 96 -4.36 -4.85 10.31
C PHE A 96 -3.03 -5.38 10.82
N LEU A 97 -3.06 -6.60 11.35
CA LEU A 97 -1.88 -7.30 11.83
C LEU A 97 -1.26 -8.08 10.67
N SER A 98 -0.03 -7.77 10.36
CA SER A 98 0.78 -8.51 9.39
C SER A 98 2.02 -9.09 10.05
N GLU A 99 2.73 -9.97 9.36
CA GLU A 99 4.04 -10.47 9.80
C GLU A 99 5.09 -9.34 9.94
N TYR A 100 4.86 -8.22 9.27
CA TYR A 100 5.79 -7.07 9.21
C TYR A 100 5.36 -5.89 10.09
N GLY A 101 4.35 -6.07 10.92
CA GLY A 101 3.84 -5.07 11.84
C GLY A 101 2.36 -4.75 11.67
N GLU A 102 1.90 -3.82 12.47
CA GLU A 102 0.52 -3.37 12.51
C GLU A 102 0.35 -2.11 11.63
N LEU A 103 -0.74 -2.09 10.86
CA LEU A 103 -1.18 -0.95 10.07
C LEU A 103 -2.55 -0.52 10.56
N THR A 104 -2.76 0.77 10.76
CA THR A 104 -4.07 1.30 11.18
C THR A 104 -4.67 2.16 10.08
N VAL A 105 -5.96 1.97 9.80
CA VAL A 105 -6.71 2.79 8.86
C VAL A 105 -7.95 3.36 9.54
N GLN A 106 -8.02 4.69 9.61
CA GLN A 106 -9.24 5.41 9.96
C GLN A 106 -10.15 5.47 8.74
N ALA A 107 -11.35 4.91 8.85
CA ALA A 107 -12.31 4.86 7.77
C ALA A 107 -13.59 5.63 8.16
N ASN A 108 -13.90 6.67 7.42
CA ASN A 108 -15.15 7.41 7.56
C ASN A 108 -15.86 7.56 6.20
N THR A 109 -16.97 8.27 6.14
CA THR A 109 -17.75 8.46 4.91
C THR A 109 -16.97 9.16 3.80
N GLN A 110 -16.00 10.01 4.12
CA GLN A 110 -15.31 10.88 3.17
C GLN A 110 -13.96 10.32 2.70
N TYR A 111 -13.20 9.70 3.61
CA TYR A 111 -11.85 9.25 3.31
C TYR A 111 -11.44 8.00 4.08
N LEU A 112 -10.34 7.42 3.63
CA LEU A 112 -9.55 6.42 4.33
C LEU A 112 -8.18 7.03 4.62
N GLN A 113 -7.79 7.07 5.89
CA GLN A 113 -6.49 7.58 6.33
C GLN A 113 -5.69 6.45 6.96
N MET A 114 -4.57 6.09 6.34
CA MET A 114 -3.69 5.04 6.82
C MET A 114 -2.50 5.64 7.56
N SER A 115 -2.19 5.05 8.72
CA SER A 115 -0.92 5.28 9.43
C SER A 115 0.06 4.18 9.07
N LEU A 116 1.23 4.57 8.59
CA LEU A 116 2.33 3.67 8.26
C LEU A 116 3.38 3.72 9.39
N PRO A 117 4.04 2.60 9.70
CA PRO A 117 5.18 2.62 10.59
C PRO A 117 6.30 3.49 9.99
N GLN A 118 6.90 4.31 10.82
CA GLN A 118 8.06 5.09 10.40
C GLN A 118 9.30 4.18 10.45
N TRP A 119 9.93 3.98 9.31
CA TRP A 119 11.26 3.40 9.26
C TRP A 119 12.29 4.52 9.30
N PRO A 120 13.28 4.45 10.22
CA PRO A 120 14.40 5.39 10.17
C PRO A 120 15.05 5.30 8.79
N SER A 121 15.29 6.44 8.17
CA SER A 121 16.20 6.51 7.04
C SER A 121 17.61 6.44 7.62
N ASP A 122 18.39 5.43 7.24
CA ASP A 122 19.83 5.43 7.51
C ASP A 122 20.47 6.52 6.65
N VAL A 123 20.46 7.75 7.18
CA VAL A 123 20.97 8.95 6.49
C VAL A 123 22.49 8.87 6.23
N GLU A 124 23.18 7.91 6.85
CA GLU A 124 24.64 7.74 6.71
C GLU A 124 25.07 6.73 5.65
N THR A 125 24.18 5.92 5.12
CA THR A 125 24.54 5.07 3.98
C THR A 125 24.42 5.88 2.70
N SER A 126 25.57 6.28 2.16
CA SER A 126 25.70 6.79 0.79
C SER A 126 25.35 5.64 -0.17
N VAL A 127 24.07 5.40 -0.38
CA VAL A 127 23.60 4.48 -1.42
C VAL A 127 23.93 5.17 -2.72
N GLU A 128 24.84 4.59 -3.51
CA GLU A 128 25.07 5.08 -4.86
C GLU A 128 23.80 4.78 -5.67
N LEU A 129 23.17 5.84 -6.15
CA LEU A 129 22.01 5.71 -7.02
C LEU A 129 22.45 5.04 -8.34
N PRO A 130 21.85 3.90 -8.72
CA PRO A 130 22.15 3.26 -10.00
C PRO A 130 22.02 4.24 -11.17
N THR A 131 22.98 4.25 -12.08
CA THR A 131 23.05 5.21 -13.20
C THR A 131 21.76 5.26 -14.02
N ALA A 132 21.07 4.13 -14.17
CA ALA A 132 19.78 4.06 -14.88
C ALA A 132 18.68 4.90 -14.21
N LEU A 133 18.76 5.13 -12.90
CA LEU A 133 17.76 5.90 -12.15
C LEU A 133 17.98 7.41 -12.24
N TRP A 134 19.16 7.86 -12.63
CA TRP A 134 19.41 9.29 -12.87
C TRP A 134 18.61 9.85 -14.06
N ALA A 135 18.16 8.98 -14.96
CA ALA A 135 17.27 9.39 -16.04
C ALA A 135 15.94 9.97 -15.56
N CYS A 136 15.51 9.64 -14.32
CA CYS A 136 14.30 10.17 -13.68
C CYS A 136 14.52 11.54 -13.02
N GLN A 137 15.75 12.08 -13.03
CA GLN A 137 16.12 13.37 -12.41
C GLN A 137 15.57 13.54 -10.98
N PRO A 138 15.89 12.61 -10.05
CA PRO A 138 15.42 12.75 -8.69
C PRO A 138 16.03 14.00 -8.05
N VAL A 139 15.21 14.75 -7.33
CA VAL A 139 15.66 15.91 -6.54
C VAL A 139 16.23 15.49 -5.21
N ASP A 140 15.86 14.31 -4.74
CA ASP A 140 16.39 13.68 -3.53
C ASP A 140 16.16 12.15 -3.60
N TYR A 141 16.92 11.40 -2.83
CA TYR A 141 16.73 9.96 -2.67
C TYR A 141 17.29 9.48 -1.34
N PHE A 142 16.69 8.42 -0.81
CA PHE A 142 17.15 7.80 0.44
C PHE A 142 16.78 6.32 0.48
N GLN A 143 17.54 5.59 1.26
CA GLN A 143 17.31 4.16 1.52
C GLN A 143 16.62 4.01 2.88
N THR A 144 15.52 3.27 2.84
CA THR A 144 14.92 2.69 4.04
C THR A 144 14.88 1.17 3.84
N ARG A 145 13.75 0.51 4.05
CA ARG A 145 13.50 -0.83 3.54
C ARG A 145 13.59 -0.87 1.99
N ASP A 146 13.09 0.17 1.37
CA ASP A 146 13.05 0.36 -0.07
C ASP A 146 13.88 1.59 -0.47
N LEU A 147 14.38 1.63 -1.69
CA LEU A 147 14.99 2.83 -2.25
C LEU A 147 13.89 3.81 -2.67
N VAL A 148 13.88 4.98 -2.06
CA VAL A 148 12.90 6.03 -2.33
C VAL A 148 13.55 7.12 -3.18
N LEU A 149 12.93 7.45 -4.31
CA LEU A 149 13.29 8.57 -5.17
C LEU A 149 12.25 9.67 -5.01
N VAL A 150 12.71 10.87 -4.73
CA VAL A 150 11.88 12.08 -4.69
C VAL A 150 11.99 12.78 -6.03
N LEU A 151 10.86 12.95 -6.72
CA LEU A 151 10.82 13.65 -8.00
C LEU A 151 10.19 15.02 -7.83
N ALA A 152 10.66 16.00 -8.62
CA ALA A 152 10.12 17.36 -8.56
C ALA A 152 8.71 17.47 -9.15
N ASP A 153 8.37 16.59 -10.08
CA ASP A 153 7.09 16.60 -10.81
C ASP A 153 6.61 15.17 -11.06
N GLU A 154 5.31 14.96 -11.01
CA GLU A 154 4.64 13.70 -11.32
C GLU A 154 4.74 13.29 -12.79
N GLN A 155 5.06 14.24 -13.68
CA GLN A 155 5.23 14.00 -15.12
C GLN A 155 6.58 13.40 -15.49
N LEU A 156 7.52 13.34 -14.54
CA LEU A 156 8.80 12.69 -14.77
C LEU A 156 8.60 11.18 -14.89
N ALA A 157 9.17 10.60 -15.94
CA ALA A 157 9.01 9.19 -16.23
C ALA A 157 9.56 8.31 -15.10
N ALA A 158 8.71 7.47 -14.51
CA ALA A 158 9.16 6.47 -13.56
C ALA A 158 10.00 5.40 -14.25
N PRO A 159 11.06 4.90 -13.60
CA PRO A 159 11.77 3.75 -14.10
C PRO A 159 10.85 2.51 -14.12
N PRO A 160 11.10 1.54 -15.02
CA PRO A 160 10.38 0.28 -15.02
C PRO A 160 10.41 -0.40 -13.64
N GLY A 161 9.27 -0.81 -13.12
CA GLY A 161 9.14 -1.45 -11.83
C GLY A 161 8.97 -0.49 -10.63
N ALA A 162 8.97 0.82 -10.86
CA ALA A 162 8.64 1.78 -9.80
C ALA A 162 7.17 1.67 -9.40
N VAL A 163 6.93 1.70 -8.10
CA VAL A 163 5.60 1.85 -7.52
C VAL A 163 5.43 3.32 -7.15
N TRP A 164 4.49 3.98 -7.78
CA TRP A 164 4.15 5.36 -7.42
C TRP A 164 3.41 5.38 -6.10
N VAL A 165 3.94 6.12 -5.15
CA VAL A 165 3.21 6.53 -3.96
C VAL A 165 3.06 8.04 -4.05
N ASN A 166 1.88 8.51 -4.43
CA ASN A 166 1.54 9.92 -4.34
C ASN A 166 1.20 10.22 -2.88
N LEU A 167 2.12 10.78 -2.14
CA LEU A 167 1.94 11.27 -0.79
C LEU A 167 1.28 12.65 -0.85
N LEU A 168 -0.01 12.71 -1.16
CA LEU A 168 -0.82 13.90 -0.95
C LEU A 168 -0.99 14.13 0.55
N GLY A 169 -0.17 14.99 1.12
CA GLY A 169 -0.31 15.46 2.48
C GLY A 169 0.98 15.38 3.29
N HIS A 170 1.57 16.53 3.56
CA HIS A 170 2.72 16.78 4.42
C HIS A 170 4.03 16.17 3.94
N VAL A 171 4.58 16.77 2.90
CA VAL A 171 6.05 16.79 2.72
C VAL A 171 6.61 17.54 3.94
N PRO A 172 7.52 16.97 4.73
CA PRO A 172 8.15 17.66 5.85
C PRO A 172 8.70 19.03 5.40
N ALA A 173 8.61 20.05 6.23
CA ALA A 173 9.03 21.42 5.88
C ALA A 173 10.49 21.51 5.40
N ALA A 174 11.33 20.56 5.83
CA ALA A 174 12.71 20.42 5.33
C ALA A 174 12.80 20.06 3.84
N TRP A 175 11.75 19.50 3.25
CA TRP A 175 11.70 19.09 1.83
C TRP A 175 11.03 20.14 0.94
N GLN A 176 10.41 21.17 1.56
CA GLN A 176 9.80 22.30 0.83
C GLN A 176 10.82 23.35 0.43
N GLN A 177 12.07 23.23 0.87
CA GLN A 177 13.16 24.13 0.56
C GLN A 177 14.20 23.44 -0.34
N ALA A 178 13.81 23.03 -1.54
CA ALA A 178 14.78 22.78 -2.58
C ALA A 178 15.37 24.14 -2.99
N PRO A 179 16.70 24.32 -3.00
CA PRO A 179 17.29 25.58 -3.45
C PRO A 179 16.92 25.79 -4.91
N ALA A 180 16.32 26.95 -5.20
CA ALA A 180 16.21 27.45 -6.55
C ALA A 180 17.64 27.71 -7.06
N GLY A 181 18.10 26.85 -7.96
CA GLY A 181 19.36 27.00 -8.70
C GLY A 181 19.07 27.03 -10.16
#